data_efd9f7f20e441228f1bae5b68220657e
#
_entry.id   efd9f7f20e441228f1bae5b68220657e
#
_cell.length_a   1.000
_cell.length_b   1.000
_cell.length_c   1.000
_cell.angle_alpha   90.00
_cell.angle_beta   90.00
_cell.angle_gamma   90.00
#
_symmetry.space_group_name_H-M   'P 1'
#
loop_
_entity.id
_entity.type
_entity.pdbx_description
1 polymer ?
#
loop_
_entity_poly.entity_id
_entity_poly.type
_entity_poly.pdbx_seq_one_letter_code
_entity_poly.pdbx_strand_id
1 'polypeptide(L)'
;MPVFNAGKHLRLAVLSIINQSFKNWELIIYDDGSTDQSLESLADIKDLRILIVNDGQNRGLAVRLNETIDMARGRYFARMDQDDISYPERFTKQLTLLKNDLTLDVVAVSAITISESNEAMGLLPCPVTHESICAKPWQGFCFAHPTWMGKTEWFRRFRYAIPGPYFCEDQELLLRSFATSRFGGIPDILFAYRIKEKRNLPRVIKTRWTFLVIQCRYFIHALKVIDCILSIMVFAALVSRDVWWELIINTNSQRPNISAKMIIERAKWVRLINSIFLVSNTKLNEEHISNVPLLK
;
A
#
# COMPACT_ATOMS: atom_id res chain seq x y z
N MET A 1 4.85 2.04 -8.79
CA MET A 1 3.75 2.91 -8.30
C MET A 1 2.81 3.20 -9.45
N PRO A 2 1.69 2.47 -9.60
CA PRO A 2 0.61 2.87 -10.50
C PRO A 2 -0.06 4.16 -10.01
N VAL A 3 -0.45 5.03 -10.93
CA VAL A 3 -1.06 6.33 -10.65
C VAL A 3 -2.30 6.51 -11.50
N PHE A 4 -3.41 6.94 -10.87
CA PHE A 4 -4.63 7.37 -11.55
C PHE A 4 -5.34 8.42 -10.72
N ASN A 5 -5.37 9.67 -11.20
CA ASN A 5 -6.03 10.80 -10.55
C ASN A 5 -5.65 10.92 -9.06
N ALA A 6 -4.33 11.01 -8.78
CA ALA A 6 -3.78 11.00 -7.42
C ALA A 6 -3.96 12.33 -6.66
N GLY A 7 -4.31 13.40 -7.38
CA GLY A 7 -4.49 14.72 -6.80
C GLY A 7 -3.23 15.23 -6.07
N LYS A 8 -3.45 15.86 -4.93
CA LYS A 8 -2.40 16.52 -4.12
C LYS A 8 -1.45 15.56 -3.39
N HIS A 9 -1.75 14.26 -3.37
CA HIS A 9 -1.00 13.31 -2.53
C HIS A 9 0.23 12.73 -3.22
N LEU A 10 0.25 12.69 -4.57
CA LEU A 10 1.32 12.06 -5.35
C LEU A 10 2.70 12.61 -5.00
N ARG A 11 2.83 13.93 -4.90
CA ARG A 11 4.12 14.56 -4.57
C ARG A 11 4.69 14.07 -3.25
N LEU A 12 3.88 13.98 -2.19
CA LEU A 12 4.32 13.48 -0.88
C LEU A 12 4.72 12.00 -0.94
N ALA A 13 3.99 11.18 -1.69
CA ALA A 13 4.31 9.78 -1.89
C ALA A 13 5.69 9.63 -2.55
N VAL A 14 5.97 10.37 -3.63
CA VAL A 14 7.25 10.36 -4.35
C VAL A 14 8.39 10.88 -3.47
N LEU A 15 8.21 12.01 -2.77
CA LEU A 15 9.21 12.56 -1.85
C LEU A 15 9.55 11.58 -0.71
N SER A 16 8.60 10.79 -0.25
CA SER A 16 8.85 9.77 0.77
C SER A 16 9.76 8.64 0.28
N ILE A 17 9.74 8.33 -1.03
CA ILE A 17 10.67 7.38 -1.64
C ILE A 17 12.04 8.02 -1.87
N ILE A 18 12.10 9.25 -2.29
CA ILE A 18 13.38 9.99 -2.43
C ILE A 18 14.13 10.04 -1.09
N ASN A 19 13.39 10.17 0.00
CA ASN A 19 13.92 10.24 1.37
C ASN A 19 14.29 8.89 1.99
N GLN A 20 14.17 7.76 1.27
CA GLN A 20 14.61 6.47 1.80
C GLN A 20 16.11 6.48 2.20
N SER A 21 16.44 5.87 3.34
CA SER A 21 17.82 5.72 3.81
C SER A 21 18.65 4.82 2.88
N PHE A 22 18.04 3.78 2.34
CA PHE A 22 18.61 2.96 1.27
C PHE A 22 18.57 3.73 -0.05
N LYS A 23 19.72 3.90 -0.73
CA LYS A 23 19.83 4.80 -1.90
C LYS A 23 19.81 4.11 -3.26
N ASN A 24 20.06 2.79 -3.31
CA ASN A 24 20.10 2.03 -4.57
C ASN A 24 18.72 1.48 -4.92
N TRP A 25 17.82 2.35 -5.40
CA TRP A 25 16.47 2.04 -5.85
C TRP A 25 16.16 2.73 -7.18
N GLU A 26 15.18 2.21 -7.87
CA GLU A 26 14.47 2.87 -8.97
C GLU A 26 12.99 3.00 -8.59
N LEU A 27 12.34 4.08 -9.03
CA LEU A 27 10.90 4.29 -8.87
C LEU A 27 10.26 4.33 -10.26
N ILE A 28 9.43 3.35 -10.56
CA ILE A 28 8.63 3.33 -11.77
C ILE A 28 7.23 3.85 -11.42
N ILE A 29 6.90 5.04 -11.90
CA ILE A 29 5.57 5.64 -11.83
C ILE A 29 4.87 5.33 -13.14
N TYR A 30 3.81 4.54 -13.09
CA TYR A 30 3.01 4.21 -14.28
C TYR A 30 1.67 4.93 -14.20
N ASP A 31 1.49 5.93 -15.04
CA ASP A 31 0.24 6.66 -15.13
C ASP A 31 -0.81 5.87 -15.90
N ASP A 32 -1.93 5.59 -15.27
CA ASP A 32 -3.05 4.83 -15.83
C ASP A 32 -4.08 5.75 -16.50
N GLY A 33 -3.59 6.75 -17.24
CA GLY A 33 -4.42 7.70 -17.99
C GLY A 33 -5.08 8.75 -17.09
N SER A 34 -4.33 9.35 -16.17
CA SER A 34 -4.84 10.43 -15.30
C SER A 34 -5.31 11.62 -16.13
N THR A 35 -6.40 12.22 -15.68
CA THR A 35 -7.01 13.42 -16.26
C THR A 35 -6.92 14.64 -15.34
N ASP A 36 -6.46 14.44 -14.10
CA ASP A 36 -6.12 15.49 -13.17
C ASP A 36 -4.66 15.95 -13.38
N GLN A 37 -4.27 17.04 -12.83
CA GLN A 37 -2.92 17.58 -12.96
C GLN A 37 -1.93 16.98 -11.95
N SER A 38 -2.18 15.77 -11.43
CA SER A 38 -1.34 15.18 -10.38
C SER A 38 0.11 14.98 -10.79
N LEU A 39 0.39 14.60 -12.04
CA LEU A 39 1.75 14.42 -12.54
C LEU A 39 2.52 15.73 -12.67
N GLU A 40 1.84 16.85 -12.92
CA GLU A 40 2.47 18.19 -12.99
C GLU A 40 3.14 18.54 -11.65
N SER A 41 2.61 18.03 -10.54
CA SER A 41 3.20 18.21 -9.21
C SER A 41 4.61 17.63 -9.05
N LEU A 42 5.07 16.83 -10.03
CA LEU A 42 6.40 16.19 -10.06
C LEU A 42 7.36 16.89 -11.05
N ALA A 43 6.93 17.91 -11.79
CA ALA A 43 7.69 18.49 -12.91
C ALA A 43 9.07 19.06 -12.51
N ASP A 44 9.21 19.54 -11.28
CA ASP A 44 10.46 20.05 -10.69
C ASP A 44 11.37 18.97 -10.11
N ILE A 45 10.90 17.71 -9.96
CA ILE A 45 11.69 16.62 -9.39
C ILE A 45 12.63 16.06 -10.46
N LYS A 46 13.93 16.36 -10.34
CA LYS A 46 14.99 15.92 -11.26
C LYS A 46 15.82 14.78 -10.64
N ASP A 47 15.23 13.61 -10.45
CA ASP A 47 15.91 12.42 -9.93
C ASP A 47 15.98 11.33 -11.00
N LEU A 48 17.20 10.98 -11.44
CA LEU A 48 17.42 9.99 -12.52
C LEU A 48 16.99 8.56 -12.16
N ARG A 49 16.67 8.31 -10.90
CA ARG A 49 16.12 7.02 -10.43
C ARG A 49 14.61 6.90 -10.65
N ILE A 50 13.94 7.98 -11.05
CA ILE A 50 12.49 8.02 -11.28
C ILE A 50 12.23 7.90 -12.76
N LEU A 51 11.41 6.92 -13.13
CA LEU A 51 10.89 6.72 -14.47
C LEU A 51 9.38 6.92 -14.45
N ILE A 52 8.89 7.88 -15.22
CA ILE A 52 7.44 8.10 -15.42
C ILE A 52 7.05 7.53 -16.77
N VAL A 53 6.08 6.63 -16.78
CA VAL A 53 5.53 5.98 -17.99
C VAL A 53 4.05 6.35 -18.13
N ASN A 54 3.65 6.74 -19.33
CA ASN A 54 2.27 7.07 -19.66
C ASN A 54 1.97 6.65 -21.10
N ASP A 55 0.93 5.84 -21.31
CA ASP A 55 0.45 5.46 -22.64
C ASP A 55 -0.93 6.07 -22.96
N GLY A 56 -1.44 6.94 -22.09
CA GLY A 56 -2.73 7.62 -22.24
C GLY A 56 -3.96 6.73 -22.05
N GLN A 57 -3.79 5.48 -21.60
CA GLN A 57 -4.89 4.53 -21.46
C GLN A 57 -5.15 4.19 -19.99
N ASN A 58 -6.43 4.07 -19.62
CA ASN A 58 -6.82 3.50 -18.34
C ASN A 58 -7.05 1.99 -18.49
N ARG A 59 -6.11 1.18 -17.98
CA ARG A 59 -6.13 -0.29 -18.06
C ARG A 59 -6.33 -0.96 -16.70
N GLY A 60 -6.33 -0.17 -15.64
CA GLY A 60 -6.58 -0.61 -14.27
C GLY A 60 -5.36 -1.12 -13.52
N LEU A 61 -5.47 -1.09 -12.19
CA LEU A 61 -4.37 -1.33 -11.24
C LEU A 61 -3.61 -2.63 -11.49
N ALA A 62 -4.31 -3.77 -11.68
CA ALA A 62 -3.68 -5.08 -11.85
C ALA A 62 -2.79 -5.15 -13.12
N VAL A 63 -3.24 -4.53 -14.21
CA VAL A 63 -2.47 -4.45 -15.46
C VAL A 63 -1.21 -3.62 -15.23
N ARG A 64 -1.35 -2.43 -14.64
CA ARG A 64 -0.22 -1.53 -14.39
C ARG A 64 0.79 -2.10 -13.41
N LEU A 65 0.32 -2.84 -12.39
CA LEU A 65 1.22 -3.57 -11.50
C LEU A 65 2.02 -4.63 -12.25
N ASN A 66 1.40 -5.41 -13.11
CA ASN A 66 2.10 -6.41 -13.91
C ASN A 66 3.13 -5.77 -14.87
N GLU A 67 2.77 -4.68 -15.53
CA GLU A 67 3.68 -3.94 -16.41
C GLU A 67 4.87 -3.37 -15.63
N THR A 68 4.66 -2.81 -14.43
CA THR A 68 5.75 -2.33 -13.58
C THR A 68 6.64 -3.47 -13.06
N ILE A 69 6.10 -4.66 -12.81
CA ILE A 69 6.89 -5.86 -12.44
C ILE A 69 7.81 -6.28 -13.60
N ASP A 70 7.31 -6.22 -14.85
CA ASP A 70 8.12 -6.54 -16.04
C ASP A 70 9.25 -5.55 -16.26
N MET A 71 8.98 -4.26 -16.03
CA MET A 71 9.98 -3.19 -16.17
C MET A 71 11.01 -3.16 -15.06
N ALA A 72 10.70 -3.73 -13.88
CA ALA A 72 11.59 -3.68 -12.71
C ALA A 72 12.92 -4.41 -12.98
N ARG A 73 14.05 -3.70 -12.75
CA ARG A 73 15.41 -4.22 -12.88
C ARG A 73 15.98 -4.72 -11.56
N GLY A 74 15.40 -4.26 -10.44
CA GLY A 74 15.84 -4.60 -9.11
C GLY A 74 15.59 -6.08 -8.75
N ARG A 75 16.48 -6.67 -7.95
CA ARG A 75 16.31 -8.01 -7.37
C ARG A 75 15.05 -8.10 -6.47
N TYR A 76 14.68 -7.00 -5.85
CA TYR A 76 13.53 -6.86 -4.99
C TYR A 76 12.56 -5.83 -5.56
N PHE A 77 11.29 -6.11 -5.49
CA PHE A 77 10.19 -5.24 -5.90
C PHE A 77 9.45 -4.75 -4.66
N ALA A 78 9.34 -3.43 -4.50
CA ALA A 78 8.58 -2.79 -3.42
C ALA A 78 7.31 -2.14 -3.99
N ARG A 79 6.17 -2.49 -3.40
CA ARG A 79 4.89 -1.89 -3.75
C ARG A 79 4.74 -0.54 -3.03
N MET A 80 4.07 0.42 -3.67
CA MET A 80 3.71 1.72 -3.12
C MET A 80 2.45 2.23 -3.79
N ASP A 81 1.52 2.78 -3.02
CA ASP A 81 0.36 3.53 -3.54
C ASP A 81 0.71 5.01 -3.74
N GLN A 82 -0.06 5.65 -4.62
CA GLN A 82 0.13 7.04 -5.05
C GLN A 82 -0.18 8.08 -3.97
N ASP A 83 -0.82 7.68 -2.89
CA ASP A 83 -1.36 8.55 -1.84
C ASP A 83 -0.84 8.20 -0.43
N ASP A 84 0.00 7.18 -0.32
CA ASP A 84 0.62 6.72 0.92
C ASP A 84 1.99 7.37 1.17
N ILE A 85 2.55 7.16 2.36
CA ILE A 85 3.88 7.69 2.72
C ILE A 85 4.75 6.60 3.32
N SER A 86 5.94 6.41 2.75
CA SER A 86 6.95 5.46 3.19
C SER A 86 7.88 6.11 4.20
N TYR A 87 8.13 5.47 5.35
CA TYR A 87 9.12 5.95 6.32
C TYR A 87 10.54 5.73 5.79
N PRO A 88 11.51 6.57 6.18
CA PRO A 88 12.86 6.53 5.60
C PRO A 88 13.58 5.18 5.74
N GLU A 89 13.38 4.46 6.83
CA GLU A 89 14.04 3.18 7.11
C GLU A 89 13.32 1.97 6.50
N ARG A 90 12.17 2.14 5.83
CA ARG A 90 11.37 1.03 5.33
C ARG A 90 12.19 0.10 4.43
N PHE A 91 12.82 0.62 3.40
CA PHE A 91 13.57 -0.20 2.44
C PHE A 91 14.75 -0.89 3.12
N THR A 92 15.49 -0.20 3.96
CA THR A 92 16.63 -0.77 4.69
C THR A 92 16.20 -1.97 5.54
N LYS A 93 15.13 -1.81 6.35
CA LYS A 93 14.66 -2.88 7.25
C LYS A 93 14.07 -4.07 6.49
N GLN A 94 13.27 -3.82 5.45
CA GLN A 94 12.70 -4.91 4.63
C GLN A 94 13.79 -5.67 3.88
N LEU A 95 14.77 -4.99 3.30
CA LEU A 95 15.91 -5.62 2.62
C LEU A 95 16.78 -6.41 3.59
N THR A 96 16.99 -5.91 4.81
CA THR A 96 17.76 -6.63 5.83
C THR A 96 17.06 -7.94 6.18
N LEU A 97 15.74 -7.93 6.39
CA LEU A 97 14.99 -9.15 6.67
C LEU A 97 15.05 -10.15 5.51
N LEU A 98 14.81 -9.71 4.27
CA LEU A 98 14.87 -10.57 3.08
C LEU A 98 16.27 -11.13 2.77
N LYS A 99 17.32 -10.43 3.19
CA LYS A 99 18.72 -10.91 3.03
C LYS A 99 19.12 -11.88 4.13
N ASN A 100 18.62 -11.69 5.34
CA ASN A 100 18.93 -12.54 6.49
C ASN A 100 18.14 -13.85 6.47
N ASP A 101 16.94 -13.86 5.88
CA ASP A 101 16.14 -15.06 5.66
C ASP A 101 15.80 -15.22 4.18
N LEU A 102 16.60 -16.02 3.48
CA LEU A 102 16.44 -16.27 2.04
C LEU A 102 15.21 -17.12 1.72
N THR A 103 14.57 -17.73 2.71
CA THR A 103 13.33 -18.48 2.51
C THR A 103 12.13 -17.57 2.29
N LEU A 104 12.18 -16.33 2.81
CA LEU A 104 11.11 -15.36 2.64
C LEU A 104 11.01 -14.90 1.18
N ASP A 105 9.78 -14.86 0.67
CA ASP A 105 9.45 -14.38 -0.66
C ASP A 105 8.98 -12.93 -0.64
N VAL A 106 8.07 -12.59 0.29
CA VAL A 106 7.51 -11.25 0.46
C VAL A 106 7.44 -10.88 1.93
N VAL A 107 7.78 -9.64 2.24
CA VAL A 107 7.68 -9.07 3.59
C VAL A 107 6.83 -7.79 3.57
N ALA A 108 6.10 -7.56 4.66
CA ALA A 108 5.34 -6.34 4.87
C ALA A 108 5.75 -5.64 6.17
N VAL A 109 5.24 -4.44 6.40
CA VAL A 109 5.51 -3.68 7.63
C VAL A 109 4.20 -3.21 8.26
N SER A 110 4.23 -2.91 9.55
CA SER A 110 3.11 -2.23 10.19
C SER A 110 2.99 -0.79 9.68
N ALA A 111 1.77 -0.28 9.71
CA ALA A 111 1.46 1.07 9.27
C ALA A 111 0.69 1.86 10.32
N ILE A 112 0.82 3.18 10.27
CA ILE A 112 -0.16 4.11 10.83
C ILE A 112 -1.19 4.42 9.74
N THR A 113 -2.46 4.49 10.08
CA THR A 113 -3.47 4.98 9.15
C THR A 113 -3.59 6.49 9.26
N ILE A 114 -3.71 7.17 8.12
CA ILE A 114 -3.81 8.63 8.04
C ILE A 114 -5.04 9.06 7.25
N SER A 115 -5.57 10.26 7.58
CA SER A 115 -6.68 10.89 6.87
C SER A 115 -6.21 11.58 5.58
N GLU A 116 -7.17 12.12 4.81
CA GLU A 116 -6.92 13.01 3.65
C GLU A 116 -6.16 14.30 4.04
N SER A 117 -6.24 14.72 5.32
CA SER A 117 -5.51 15.86 5.88
C SER A 117 -4.18 15.48 6.55
N ASN A 118 -3.70 14.25 6.38
CA ASN A 118 -2.49 13.70 7.00
C ASN A 118 -2.58 13.54 8.53
N GLU A 119 -3.76 13.50 9.12
CA GLU A 119 -3.91 13.25 10.54
C GLU A 119 -3.83 11.74 10.84
N ALA A 120 -3.11 11.39 11.90
CA ALA A 120 -3.00 10.01 12.35
C ALA A 120 -4.34 9.52 12.95
N MET A 121 -4.90 8.45 12.35
CA MET A 121 -6.22 7.91 12.67
C MET A 121 -6.17 6.62 13.49
N GLY A 122 -5.21 5.73 13.21
CA GLY A 122 -5.14 4.42 13.84
C GLY A 122 -3.85 3.67 13.50
N LEU A 123 -3.78 2.42 13.93
CA LEU A 123 -2.66 1.53 13.65
C LEU A 123 -3.13 0.34 12.81
N LEU A 124 -2.30 -0.08 11.88
CA LEU A 124 -2.46 -1.28 11.07
C LEU A 124 -1.27 -2.20 11.34
N PRO A 125 -1.36 -3.09 12.34
CA PRO A 125 -0.27 -3.99 12.69
C PRO A 125 -0.06 -5.07 11.62
N CYS A 126 1.20 -5.44 11.38
CA CYS A 126 1.58 -6.55 10.52
C CYS A 126 1.96 -7.75 11.40
N PRO A 127 1.36 -8.94 11.21
CA PRO A 127 1.82 -10.16 11.86
C PRO A 127 3.23 -10.53 11.37
N VAL A 128 4.05 -11.11 12.25
CA VAL A 128 5.50 -11.28 12.00
C VAL A 128 5.81 -12.54 11.20
N THR A 129 5.16 -13.67 11.54
CA THR A 129 5.50 -14.98 10.96
C THR A 129 4.52 -15.40 9.85
N HIS A 130 4.98 -16.24 8.94
CA HIS A 130 4.15 -16.80 7.87
C HIS A 130 2.88 -17.47 8.44
N GLU A 131 3.05 -18.25 9.50
CA GLU A 131 1.96 -18.96 10.16
C GLU A 131 0.90 -17.98 10.69
N SER A 132 1.33 -16.87 11.29
CA SER A 132 0.40 -15.85 11.81
C SER A 132 -0.28 -15.05 10.69
N ILE A 133 0.43 -14.77 9.59
CA ILE A 133 -0.14 -14.09 8.40
C ILE A 133 -1.18 -14.98 7.72
N CYS A 134 -0.91 -16.30 7.63
CA CYS A 134 -1.71 -17.28 6.91
C CYS A 134 -2.66 -18.09 7.82
N ALA A 135 -2.78 -17.75 9.10
CA ALA A 135 -3.54 -18.52 10.09
C ALA A 135 -5.02 -18.72 9.73
N LYS A 136 -5.63 -17.73 9.08
CA LYS A 136 -7.08 -17.70 8.83
C LYS A 136 -7.40 -17.21 7.42
N PRO A 137 -7.04 -17.97 6.37
CA PRO A 137 -7.22 -17.54 4.99
C PRO A 137 -8.71 -17.29 4.63
N TRP A 138 -9.65 -17.89 5.40
CA TRP A 138 -11.08 -17.61 5.29
C TRP A 138 -11.50 -16.22 5.83
N GLN A 139 -10.66 -15.54 6.61
CA GLN A 139 -10.88 -14.15 7.04
C GLN A 139 -10.18 -13.15 6.12
N GLY A 140 -9.24 -13.62 5.30
CA GLY A 140 -8.30 -12.83 4.54
C GLY A 140 -6.96 -12.68 5.24
N PHE A 141 -6.04 -12.01 4.58
CA PHE A 141 -4.67 -11.84 5.05
C PHE A 141 -4.48 -10.43 5.62
N CYS A 142 -4.03 -10.35 6.87
CA CYS A 142 -3.60 -9.09 7.51
C CYS A 142 -2.22 -8.68 7.01
N PHE A 143 -2.10 -8.41 5.72
CA PHE A 143 -0.84 -8.17 5.04
C PHE A 143 -1.04 -7.04 4.03
N ALA A 144 -0.90 -5.80 4.52
CA ALA A 144 -1.29 -4.60 3.78
C ALA A 144 -0.51 -4.45 2.47
N HIS A 145 -1.20 -4.46 1.35
CA HIS A 145 -0.66 -4.47 -0.01
C HIS A 145 0.40 -3.38 -0.29
N PRO A 146 0.18 -2.08 0.04
CA PRO A 146 1.16 -1.05 -0.28
C PRO A 146 2.45 -1.14 0.55
N THR A 147 2.49 -2.01 1.55
CA THR A 147 3.66 -2.21 2.39
C THR A 147 4.59 -3.34 1.92
N TRP A 148 4.21 -4.07 0.87
CA TRP A 148 4.96 -5.24 0.42
C TRP A 148 6.31 -4.88 -0.19
N MET A 149 7.31 -5.71 0.13
CA MET A 149 8.56 -5.82 -0.59
C MET A 149 8.91 -7.31 -0.69
N GLY A 150 9.30 -7.77 -1.86
CA GLY A 150 9.64 -9.17 -2.06
C GLY A 150 10.58 -9.39 -3.23
N LYS A 151 10.93 -10.64 -3.47
CA LYS A 151 11.73 -11.05 -4.63
C LYS A 151 10.97 -10.69 -5.92
N THR A 152 11.60 -10.00 -6.85
CA THR A 152 10.99 -9.65 -8.14
C THR A 152 10.54 -10.90 -8.91
N GLU A 153 11.31 -11.98 -8.81
CA GLU A 153 10.98 -13.29 -9.36
C GLU A 153 9.66 -13.86 -8.83
N TRP A 154 9.37 -13.65 -7.54
CA TRP A 154 8.10 -14.07 -6.94
C TRP A 154 6.92 -13.34 -7.60
N PHE A 155 7.02 -12.02 -7.77
CA PHE A 155 5.99 -11.22 -8.44
C PHE A 155 5.84 -11.60 -9.92
N ARG A 156 6.94 -11.92 -10.62
CA ARG A 156 6.91 -12.43 -12.00
C ARG A 156 6.23 -13.78 -12.11
N ARG A 157 6.45 -14.67 -11.14
CA ARG A 157 5.85 -16.01 -11.09
C ARG A 157 4.35 -15.96 -10.84
N PHE A 158 3.92 -15.16 -9.85
CA PHE A 158 2.53 -15.20 -9.39
C PHE A 158 1.63 -14.18 -10.06
N ARG A 159 2.12 -13.07 -10.51
CA ARG A 159 1.38 -12.02 -11.26
C ARG A 159 -0.02 -11.71 -10.69
N TYR A 160 -0.49 -10.51 -10.85
CA TYR A 160 -1.88 -10.15 -10.59
C TYR A 160 -2.78 -10.74 -11.67
N ALA A 161 -3.93 -11.27 -11.29
CA ALA A 161 -4.89 -11.84 -12.23
C ALA A 161 -5.46 -10.77 -13.18
N ILE A 162 -5.63 -11.12 -14.46
CA ILE A 162 -6.25 -10.27 -15.48
C ILE A 162 -7.31 -11.11 -16.22
N PRO A 163 -8.59 -10.68 -16.24
CA PRO A 163 -9.13 -9.53 -15.51
C PRO A 163 -9.01 -9.71 -13.99
N GLY A 164 -8.64 -8.62 -13.30
CA GLY A 164 -8.49 -8.63 -11.86
C GLY A 164 -9.83 -8.62 -11.13
N PRO A 165 -9.89 -9.15 -9.90
CA PRO A 165 -11.05 -9.02 -9.06
C PRO A 165 -11.26 -7.57 -8.59
N TYR A 166 -12.50 -7.19 -8.37
CA TYR A 166 -12.84 -5.85 -7.93
C TYR A 166 -12.29 -5.55 -6.52
N PHE A 167 -11.25 -4.70 -6.44
CA PHE A 167 -10.59 -4.28 -5.19
C PHE A 167 -10.15 -5.42 -4.25
N CYS A 168 -9.73 -6.55 -4.79
CA CYS A 168 -9.24 -7.71 -4.02
C CYS A 168 -8.07 -8.41 -4.73
N GLU A 169 -7.34 -7.67 -5.58
CA GLU A 169 -6.21 -8.21 -6.35
C GLU A 169 -5.08 -8.75 -5.47
N ASP A 170 -4.87 -8.12 -4.32
CA ASP A 170 -3.90 -8.52 -3.31
C ASP A 170 -4.32 -9.81 -2.57
N GLN A 171 -5.58 -9.86 -2.15
CA GLN A 171 -6.13 -11.01 -1.42
C GLN A 171 -6.22 -12.24 -2.33
N GLU A 172 -6.56 -12.06 -3.61
CA GLU A 172 -6.54 -13.12 -4.62
C GLU A 172 -5.12 -13.67 -4.81
N LEU A 173 -4.14 -12.78 -4.98
CA LEU A 173 -2.75 -13.13 -5.18
C LEU A 173 -2.19 -13.91 -3.97
N LEU A 174 -2.48 -13.43 -2.75
CA LEU A 174 -2.07 -14.12 -1.53
C LEU A 174 -2.73 -15.50 -1.41
N LEU A 175 -4.04 -15.59 -1.65
CA LEU A 175 -4.79 -16.84 -1.54
C LEU A 175 -4.27 -17.91 -2.52
N ARG A 176 -3.87 -17.49 -3.71
CA ARG A 176 -3.32 -18.39 -4.74
C ARG A 176 -1.87 -18.79 -4.47
N SER A 177 -1.11 -17.98 -3.73
CA SER A 177 0.33 -18.17 -3.54
C SER A 177 0.74 -18.67 -2.14
N PHE A 178 -0.06 -18.48 -1.08
CA PHE A 178 0.38 -18.69 0.31
C PHE A 178 0.85 -20.12 0.62
N ALA A 179 0.29 -21.13 -0.05
CA ALA A 179 0.66 -22.53 0.20
C ALA A 179 2.08 -22.90 -0.28
N THR A 180 2.63 -22.11 -1.21
CA THR A 180 3.95 -22.34 -1.83
C THR A 180 4.90 -21.17 -1.68
N SER A 181 4.55 -20.19 -0.85
CA SER A 181 5.34 -18.99 -0.56
C SER A 181 5.60 -18.85 0.94
N ARG A 182 6.61 -18.06 1.28
CA ARG A 182 6.86 -17.71 2.67
C ARG A 182 6.80 -16.19 2.83
N PHE A 183 5.92 -15.76 3.75
CA PHE A 183 5.70 -14.37 4.09
C PHE A 183 6.30 -14.04 5.45
N GLY A 184 6.76 -12.78 5.60
CA GLY A 184 7.26 -12.28 6.87
C GLY A 184 6.75 -10.86 7.15
N GLY A 185 6.74 -10.46 8.39
CA GLY A 185 6.31 -9.13 8.79
C GLY A 185 7.30 -8.44 9.70
N ILE A 186 7.36 -7.12 9.60
CA ILE A 186 8.11 -6.25 10.50
C ILE A 186 7.09 -5.49 11.35
N PRO A 187 7.14 -5.65 12.69
CA PRO A 187 6.17 -5.02 13.59
C PRO A 187 6.37 -3.52 13.75
N ASP A 188 7.49 -2.99 13.25
CA ASP A 188 7.78 -1.56 13.25
C ASP A 188 6.83 -0.81 12.31
N ILE A 189 6.38 0.37 12.74
CA ILE A 189 5.59 1.26 11.89
C ILE A 189 6.55 1.98 10.93
N LEU A 190 6.54 1.55 9.67
CA LEU A 190 7.41 2.04 8.60
C LEU A 190 6.64 2.56 7.40
N PHE A 191 5.33 2.74 7.57
CA PHE A 191 4.43 3.15 6.51
C PHE A 191 3.25 3.95 7.07
N ALA A 192 2.77 4.94 6.32
CA ALA A 192 1.52 5.63 6.60
C ALA A 192 0.54 5.36 5.46
N TYR A 193 -0.51 4.64 5.78
CA TYR A 193 -1.56 4.18 4.88
C TYR A 193 -2.74 5.15 4.90
N ARG A 194 -3.05 5.73 3.76
CA ARG A 194 -4.14 6.71 3.66
C ARG A 194 -5.49 6.02 3.54
N ILE A 195 -6.41 6.44 4.39
CA ILE A 195 -7.80 5.96 4.37
C ILE A 195 -8.76 7.09 4.00
N LYS A 196 -9.76 6.76 3.18
CA LYS A 196 -10.82 7.71 2.84
C LYS A 196 -11.75 7.89 4.02
N GLU A 197 -12.05 9.15 4.36
CA GLU A 197 -12.90 9.49 5.50
C GLU A 197 -14.35 9.03 5.30
N LYS A 198 -14.85 9.14 4.06
CA LYS A 198 -16.23 8.71 3.75
C LYS A 198 -16.26 7.25 3.33
N ARG A 199 -16.94 6.46 4.14
CA ARG A 199 -17.19 5.06 3.85
C ARG A 199 -18.28 4.94 2.77
N ASN A 200 -18.00 4.16 1.74
CA ASN A 200 -18.99 3.83 0.70
C ASN A 200 -19.47 2.40 0.94
N LEU A 201 -20.61 2.24 1.64
CA LEU A 201 -21.14 0.92 2.02
C LEU A 201 -21.38 0.00 0.82
N PRO A 202 -22.02 0.42 -0.28
CA PRO A 202 -22.15 -0.41 -1.48
C PRO A 202 -20.81 -0.94 -2.00
N ARG A 203 -19.78 -0.09 -2.04
CA ARG A 203 -18.42 -0.50 -2.45
C ARG A 203 -17.83 -1.53 -1.49
N VAL A 204 -17.98 -1.33 -0.18
CA VAL A 204 -17.50 -2.27 0.84
C VAL A 204 -18.16 -3.64 0.69
N ILE A 205 -19.50 -3.67 0.54
CA ILE A 205 -20.25 -4.92 0.36
C ILE A 205 -19.82 -5.63 -0.94
N LYS A 206 -19.68 -4.89 -2.04
CA LYS A 206 -19.23 -5.45 -3.31
C LYS A 206 -17.82 -6.05 -3.21
N THR A 207 -16.89 -5.38 -2.53
CA THR A 207 -15.53 -5.88 -2.29
C THR A 207 -15.56 -7.17 -1.45
N ARG A 208 -16.36 -7.21 -0.36
CA ARG A 208 -16.52 -8.42 0.46
C ARG A 208 -17.12 -9.59 -0.32
N TRP A 209 -18.14 -9.32 -1.14
CA TRP A 209 -18.76 -10.32 -2.01
C TRP A 209 -17.74 -10.88 -3.01
N THR A 210 -16.98 -10.00 -3.67
CA THR A 210 -15.93 -10.41 -4.60
C THR A 210 -14.93 -11.33 -3.91
N PHE A 211 -14.48 -10.96 -2.70
CA PHE A 211 -13.53 -11.76 -1.95
C PHE A 211 -14.13 -13.13 -1.53
N LEU A 212 -15.38 -13.17 -1.07
CA LEU A 212 -16.08 -14.44 -0.78
C LEU A 212 -16.11 -15.36 -2.01
N VAL A 213 -16.43 -14.84 -3.18
CA VAL A 213 -16.45 -15.63 -4.42
C VAL A 213 -15.07 -16.23 -4.72
N ILE A 214 -14.00 -15.44 -4.54
CA ILE A 214 -12.62 -15.90 -4.74
C ILE A 214 -12.29 -17.02 -3.73
N GLN A 215 -12.60 -16.81 -2.45
CA GLN A 215 -12.36 -17.79 -1.39
C GLN A 215 -13.12 -19.10 -1.64
N CYS A 216 -14.42 -19.03 -1.95
CA CYS A 216 -15.21 -20.22 -2.23
C CYS A 216 -14.65 -20.99 -3.44
N ARG A 217 -14.30 -20.30 -4.52
CA ARG A 217 -13.67 -20.98 -5.69
C ARG A 217 -12.38 -21.69 -5.28
N TYR A 218 -11.50 -21.00 -4.56
CA TYR A 218 -10.23 -21.57 -4.12
C TYR A 218 -10.44 -22.79 -3.19
N PHE A 219 -11.28 -22.67 -2.15
CA PHE A 219 -11.47 -23.71 -1.17
C PHE A 219 -12.22 -24.93 -1.72
N ILE A 220 -13.18 -24.73 -2.63
CA ILE A 220 -13.86 -25.83 -3.32
C ILE A 220 -12.86 -26.63 -4.16
N HIS A 221 -12.03 -25.95 -4.97
CA HIS A 221 -11.00 -26.62 -5.77
C HIS A 221 -9.95 -27.32 -4.92
N ALA A 222 -9.62 -26.76 -3.75
CA ALA A 222 -8.69 -27.34 -2.80
C ALA A 222 -9.32 -28.40 -1.88
N LEU A 223 -10.61 -28.75 -2.06
CA LEU A 223 -11.40 -29.66 -1.22
C LEU A 223 -11.46 -29.25 0.27
N LYS A 224 -11.31 -27.97 0.56
CA LYS A 224 -11.33 -27.39 1.91
C LYS A 224 -12.74 -26.86 2.26
N VAL A 225 -13.71 -27.76 2.40
CA VAL A 225 -15.12 -27.44 2.61
C VAL A 225 -15.35 -26.62 3.88
N ILE A 226 -14.64 -26.93 4.96
CA ILE A 226 -14.74 -26.20 6.24
C ILE A 226 -14.33 -24.74 6.05
N ASP A 227 -13.21 -24.48 5.35
CA ASP A 227 -12.74 -23.11 5.09
C ASP A 227 -13.73 -22.33 4.23
N CYS A 228 -14.40 -23.00 3.28
CA CYS A 228 -15.47 -22.39 2.50
C CYS A 228 -16.66 -21.97 3.37
N ILE A 229 -17.13 -22.84 4.27
CA ILE A 229 -18.22 -22.54 5.23
C ILE A 229 -17.80 -21.37 6.14
N LEU A 230 -16.59 -21.39 6.68
CA LEU A 230 -16.06 -20.31 7.52
C LEU A 230 -16.01 -18.97 6.76
N SER A 231 -15.65 -18.98 5.49
CA SER A 231 -15.65 -17.77 4.65
C SER A 231 -17.05 -17.17 4.52
N ILE A 232 -18.07 -18.01 4.31
CA ILE A 232 -19.48 -17.58 4.23
C ILE A 232 -19.93 -16.99 5.58
N MET A 233 -19.59 -17.63 6.69
CA MET A 233 -19.94 -17.13 8.04
C MET A 233 -19.28 -15.78 8.33
N VAL A 234 -18.00 -15.65 8.01
CA VAL A 234 -17.25 -14.39 8.17
C VAL A 234 -17.84 -13.29 7.29
N PHE A 235 -18.16 -13.59 6.04
CA PHE A 235 -18.83 -12.65 5.15
C PHE A 235 -20.13 -12.15 5.75
N ALA A 236 -21.02 -13.05 6.20
CA ALA A 236 -22.31 -12.70 6.80
C ALA A 236 -22.13 -11.80 8.04
N ALA A 237 -21.19 -12.18 8.94
CA ALA A 237 -20.89 -11.39 10.14
C ALA A 237 -20.36 -9.99 9.83
N LEU A 238 -19.46 -9.89 8.85
CA LEU A 238 -18.88 -8.61 8.45
C LEU A 238 -19.87 -7.69 7.75
N VAL A 239 -20.72 -8.23 6.88
CA VAL A 239 -21.79 -7.46 6.21
C VAL A 239 -22.82 -6.98 7.25
N SER A 240 -23.28 -7.85 8.15
CA SER A 240 -24.20 -7.49 9.24
C SER A 240 -23.63 -6.37 10.10
N ARG A 241 -22.36 -6.47 10.50
CA ARG A 241 -21.64 -5.42 11.24
C ARG A 241 -21.59 -4.10 10.46
N ASP A 242 -21.28 -4.16 9.17
CA ASP A 242 -21.12 -2.97 8.34
C ASP A 242 -22.45 -2.24 8.12
N VAL A 243 -23.55 -2.99 7.93
CA VAL A 243 -24.92 -2.45 7.83
C VAL A 243 -25.35 -1.87 9.19
N TRP A 244 -25.11 -2.60 10.29
CA TRP A 244 -25.39 -2.11 11.63
C TRP A 244 -24.68 -0.78 11.93
N TRP A 245 -23.40 -0.69 11.58
CA TRP A 245 -22.61 0.52 11.77
C TRP A 245 -23.18 1.71 11.00
N GLU A 246 -23.59 1.51 9.74
CA GLU A 246 -24.18 2.55 8.92
C GLU A 246 -25.52 3.04 9.48
N LEU A 247 -26.36 2.12 9.97
CA LEU A 247 -27.72 2.44 10.47
C LEU A 247 -27.70 3.10 11.85
N ILE A 248 -26.75 2.73 12.74
CA ILE A 248 -26.82 3.10 14.16
C ILE A 248 -25.76 4.12 14.54
N ILE A 249 -24.53 4.02 14.04
CA ILE A 249 -23.40 4.82 14.51
C ILE A 249 -23.21 6.10 13.69
N ASN A 250 -23.73 6.18 12.49
CA ASN A 250 -23.70 7.41 11.69
C ASN A 250 -24.42 8.59 12.38
N THR A 251 -25.12 8.34 13.49
CA THR A 251 -25.78 9.34 14.34
C THR A 251 -24.95 9.85 15.52
N ASN A 252 -23.84 9.17 15.87
CA ASN A 252 -23.04 9.51 17.08
C ASN A 252 -21.55 9.20 16.88
N SER A 253 -20.81 10.11 16.23
CA SER A 253 -19.36 9.98 16.09
C SER A 253 -18.61 10.34 17.38
N GLN A 254 -18.48 9.40 18.30
CA GLN A 254 -17.45 9.52 19.35
C GLN A 254 -16.11 9.02 18.80
N ARG A 255 -15.06 9.86 18.92
CA ARG A 255 -13.69 9.48 18.56
C ARG A 255 -13.23 8.31 19.44
N PRO A 256 -12.63 7.25 18.89
CA PRO A 256 -12.17 6.13 19.67
C PRO A 256 -11.10 6.57 20.69
N ASN A 257 -11.08 5.93 21.85
CA ASN A 257 -10.11 6.18 22.90
C ASN A 257 -8.68 5.90 22.39
N ILE A 258 -7.81 6.91 22.40
CA ILE A 258 -6.47 6.84 21.81
C ILE A 258 -5.56 6.08 22.78
N SER A 259 -5.00 4.93 22.36
CA SER A 259 -4.04 4.16 23.15
C SER A 259 -2.71 4.92 23.33
N ALA A 260 -1.98 4.63 24.44
CA ALA A 260 -0.66 5.23 24.69
C ALA A 260 0.31 4.99 23.51
N LYS A 261 0.30 3.81 22.89
CA LYS A 261 1.08 3.50 21.68
C LYS A 261 0.73 4.46 20.52
N MET A 262 -0.55 4.77 20.33
CA MET A 262 -1.00 5.68 19.29
C MET A 262 -0.51 7.12 19.51
N ILE A 263 -0.44 7.57 20.77
CA ILE A 263 0.08 8.92 21.11
C ILE A 263 1.55 9.05 20.69
N ILE A 264 2.37 8.04 21.01
CA ILE A 264 3.80 8.02 20.66
C ILE A 264 3.97 8.00 19.13
N GLU A 265 3.25 7.15 18.44
CA GLU A 265 3.35 7.02 16.99
C GLU A 265 2.82 8.27 16.26
N ARG A 266 1.80 8.93 16.80
CA ARG A 266 1.32 10.22 16.30
C ARG A 266 2.41 11.31 16.39
N ALA A 267 3.15 11.36 17.50
CA ALA A 267 4.25 12.32 17.67
C ALA A 267 5.40 12.06 16.67
N LYS A 268 5.75 10.78 16.44
CA LYS A 268 6.76 10.40 15.41
C LYS A 268 6.26 10.77 14.01
N TRP A 269 5.00 10.50 13.72
CA TRP A 269 4.37 10.84 12.45
C TRP A 269 4.42 12.34 12.15
N VAL A 270 4.04 13.19 13.10
CA VAL A 270 4.09 14.66 12.94
C VAL A 270 5.51 15.14 12.64
N ARG A 271 6.52 14.59 13.30
CA ARG A 271 7.93 14.92 13.02
C ARG A 271 8.33 14.50 11.60
N LEU A 272 7.94 13.30 11.18
CA LEU A 272 8.25 12.77 9.85
C LEU A 272 7.62 13.62 8.75
N ILE A 273 6.31 13.88 8.84
CA ILE A 273 5.61 14.62 7.80
C ILE A 273 6.16 16.05 7.68
N ASN A 274 6.49 16.70 8.79
CA ASN A 274 7.12 18.03 8.79
C ASN A 274 8.52 17.98 8.14
N SER A 275 9.30 16.93 8.35
CA SER A 275 10.62 16.81 7.71
C SER A 275 10.49 16.65 6.18
N ILE A 276 9.49 15.92 5.69
CA ILE A 276 9.24 15.78 4.26
C ILE A 276 8.81 17.12 3.65
N PHE A 277 7.95 17.89 4.33
CA PHE A 277 7.56 19.23 3.87
C PHE A 277 8.72 20.22 3.87
N LEU A 278 9.61 20.17 4.86
CA LEU A 278 10.80 21.05 4.91
C LEU A 278 11.74 20.77 3.74
N VAL A 279 12.00 19.50 3.42
CA VAL A 279 12.84 19.12 2.26
C VAL A 279 12.22 19.59 0.95
N SER A 280 10.88 19.58 0.82
CA SER A 280 10.22 20.09 -0.38
C SER A 280 10.39 21.59 -0.54
N ASN A 281 10.37 22.36 0.56
CA ASN A 281 10.47 23.82 0.54
C ASN A 281 11.92 24.32 0.40
N THR A 282 12.92 23.61 0.97
CA THR A 282 14.33 23.96 0.82
C THR A 282 14.83 23.79 -0.61
N LYS A 283 14.45 22.71 -1.29
CA LYS A 283 14.81 22.52 -2.70
C LYS A 283 14.19 23.57 -3.63
N LEU A 284 12.97 24.03 -3.36
CA LEU A 284 12.36 25.13 -4.10
C LEU A 284 13.11 26.47 -3.92
N ASN A 285 13.67 26.70 -2.71
CA ASN A 285 14.42 27.94 -2.43
C ASN A 285 15.85 27.90 -3.01
N GLU A 286 16.53 26.77 -3.06
CA GLU A 286 17.86 26.63 -3.67
C GLU A 286 17.83 26.82 -5.19
N GLU A 287 16.77 26.37 -5.88
CA GLU A 287 16.60 26.63 -7.32
C GLU A 287 16.24 28.09 -7.64
N HIS A 288 15.57 28.80 -6.75
CA HIS A 288 15.32 30.25 -6.92
C HIS A 288 16.58 31.10 -6.70
N ILE A 289 17.49 30.67 -5.85
CA ILE A 289 18.75 31.38 -5.58
C ILE A 289 19.79 31.15 -6.71
N SER A 290 19.77 29.97 -7.35
CA SER A 290 20.69 29.67 -8.46
C SER A 290 20.32 30.34 -9.80
N ASN A 291 19.13 30.90 -9.93
CA ASN A 291 18.64 31.57 -11.15
C ASN A 291 18.67 33.11 -11.08
N VAL A 292 19.31 33.70 -10.08
CA VAL A 292 19.53 35.15 -10.05
C VAL A 292 20.75 35.45 -10.93
N PRO A 293 20.62 36.16 -12.07
CA PRO A 293 21.77 36.54 -12.88
C PRO A 293 22.65 37.49 -12.06
N LEU A 294 23.90 37.11 -11.88
CA LEU A 294 24.93 38.04 -11.38
C LEU A 294 25.02 39.18 -12.34
N LEU A 295 24.43 40.32 -11.98
CA LEU A 295 24.67 41.60 -12.64
C LEU A 295 26.14 41.94 -12.44
N LYS A 296 26.90 41.89 -13.53
CA LYS A 296 28.23 42.49 -13.64
C LYS A 296 28.12 43.98 -13.86
#